data_2229eaaa12c62542d45fb76c0615edc6
#
_entry.id   2229eaaa12c62542d45fb76c0615edc6
#
_cell.length_a   1.000
_cell.length_b   1.000
_cell.length_c   1.000
_cell.angle_alpha   90.00
_cell.angle_beta   90.00
_cell.angle_gamma   90.00
#
_symmetry.space_group_name_H-M   'P 1'
#
loop_
_entity.id
_entity.type
_entity.pdbx_description
1 polymer ?
#
loop_
_entity_poly.entity_id
_entity_poly.type
_entity_poly.pdbx_seq_one_letter_code
_entity_poly.pdbx_strand_id
1 'polypeptide(L)'
;MIRYRLSALIIFLLLPHIVSAQTREKVRVALGAISVNTAVIPVGQQYGLFAKHGVDLEPIYMGGGMNSLAAVTSNSVQFLSAGSTATISARLGGMDIAMLTVQSNKLDYTVFAHADIRGPLDLKGKIVTGTRPGASADSALRLYLRRAGLEPDKDVIFIAVGDSQQGRLNALHRGSVSATVLAPPYSGMAKGLGLRELADLRKTDIEYAGTAIAGMGPYIKSHPQLVENFLKGYIESLHFFRTQREKTLAGIMKFLKMSDRARVEEGYEYYVDLMPQMPYANPQGVRAVLQFLAPKQPKAATANPEEFYDMSFLKKIESGGFIKSLDGRR
;
A
#
# COMPACT_ATOMS: atom_id res chain seq x y z
N MET A 1 -45.15 49.90 -58.83
CA MET A 1 -45.30 49.15 -57.58
C MET A 1 -44.09 48.20 -57.42
N ILE A 2 -43.08 48.62 -56.64
CA ILE A 2 -41.83 47.89 -56.43
C ILE A 2 -41.95 47.24 -55.08
N ARG A 3 -41.88 45.85 -55.04
CA ARG A 3 -41.93 45.05 -53.82
C ARG A 3 -40.52 44.78 -53.36
N TYR A 4 -40.08 45.39 -52.23
CA TYR A 4 -38.85 45.03 -51.55
C TYR A 4 -39.04 43.73 -50.71
N ARG A 5 -38.30 42.72 -51.05
CA ARG A 5 -38.15 41.48 -50.19
C ARG A 5 -37.02 41.72 -49.19
N LEU A 6 -37.39 41.87 -47.91
CA LEU A 6 -36.42 41.87 -46.82
C LEU A 6 -35.95 40.37 -46.57
N SER A 7 -34.73 40.15 -46.89
CA SER A 7 -34.07 38.88 -46.49
C SER A 7 -33.46 39.07 -45.11
N ALA A 8 -34.04 38.40 -44.08
CA ALA A 8 -33.48 38.37 -42.74
C ALA A 8 -32.27 37.45 -42.72
N LEU A 9 -31.08 38.02 -42.51
CA LEU A 9 -29.83 37.28 -42.33
C LEU A 9 -29.72 36.83 -40.85
N ILE A 10 -29.98 35.56 -40.58
CA ILE A 10 -29.78 34.97 -39.23
C ILE A 10 -28.29 34.71 -39.03
N ILE A 11 -27.63 35.61 -38.28
CA ILE A 11 -26.24 35.40 -37.83
C ILE A 11 -26.25 34.43 -36.66
N PHE A 12 -25.82 33.18 -36.92
CA PHE A 12 -25.61 32.17 -35.89
C PHE A 12 -24.31 32.52 -35.15
N LEU A 13 -24.41 33.16 -34.00
CA LEU A 13 -23.29 33.40 -33.10
C LEU A 13 -22.79 32.04 -32.54
N LEU A 14 -21.74 31.47 -33.13
CA LEU A 14 -20.96 30.39 -32.59
C LEU A 14 -20.21 30.93 -31.36
N LEU A 15 -20.81 30.81 -30.18
CA LEU A 15 -20.08 31.01 -28.92
C LEU A 15 -19.03 29.88 -28.78
N PRO A 16 -17.73 30.20 -28.67
CA PRO A 16 -16.76 29.20 -28.41
C PRO A 16 -17.04 28.62 -27.02
N HIS A 17 -17.36 27.34 -26.98
CA HIS A 17 -17.37 26.61 -25.73
C HIS A 17 -15.93 26.59 -25.22
N ILE A 18 -15.60 27.48 -24.27
CA ILE A 18 -14.36 27.44 -23.53
C ILE A 18 -14.46 26.16 -22.68
N VAL A 19 -13.94 25.05 -23.20
CA VAL A 19 -13.65 23.88 -22.41
C VAL A 19 -12.56 24.32 -21.42
N SER A 20 -12.99 24.72 -20.23
CA SER A 20 -12.08 24.99 -19.12
C SER A 20 -11.28 23.68 -18.89
N ALA A 21 -10.06 23.63 -19.37
CA ALA A 21 -9.14 22.56 -19.03
C ALA A 21 -8.96 22.61 -17.50
N GLN A 22 -9.62 21.69 -16.79
CA GLN A 22 -9.50 21.60 -15.35
C GLN A 22 -8.00 21.40 -15.02
N THR A 23 -7.37 22.43 -14.47
CA THR A 23 -5.96 22.38 -14.08
C THR A 23 -5.81 21.28 -13.01
N ARG A 24 -5.04 20.26 -13.37
CA ARG A 24 -4.76 19.16 -12.43
C ARG A 24 -3.74 19.62 -11.40
N GLU A 25 -4.02 19.32 -10.15
CA GLU A 25 -3.08 19.59 -9.08
C GLU A 25 -2.05 18.47 -8.98
N LYS A 26 -0.75 18.85 -8.95
CA LYS A 26 0.34 17.87 -8.86
C LYS A 26 0.42 17.27 -7.46
N VAL A 27 0.38 15.93 -7.39
CA VAL A 27 0.49 15.15 -6.15
C VAL A 27 1.61 14.12 -6.31
N ARG A 28 2.59 14.16 -5.42
CA ARG A 28 3.65 13.15 -5.33
C ARG A 28 3.33 12.19 -4.20
N VAL A 29 3.51 10.89 -4.48
CA VAL A 29 3.30 9.83 -3.49
C VAL A 29 4.57 8.99 -3.36
N ALA A 30 5.13 8.91 -2.17
CA ALA A 30 6.24 8.03 -1.86
C ALA A 30 5.76 6.57 -1.77
N LEU A 31 6.32 5.69 -2.58
CA LEU A 31 6.08 4.25 -2.50
C LEU A 31 7.19 3.58 -1.69
N GLY A 32 6.83 2.93 -0.58
CA GLY A 32 7.78 2.24 0.29
C GLY A 32 8.30 0.92 -0.27
N ALA A 33 7.60 0.32 -1.24
CA ALA A 33 7.99 -0.94 -1.86
C ALA A 33 7.63 -0.99 -3.35
N ILE A 34 8.33 -1.85 -4.09
CA ILE A 34 7.92 -2.28 -5.44
C ILE A 34 7.36 -3.70 -5.28
N SER A 35 6.03 -3.83 -5.33
CA SER A 35 5.31 -5.09 -5.13
C SER A 35 3.95 -5.02 -5.83
N VAL A 36 3.29 -6.16 -5.99
CA VAL A 36 1.92 -6.20 -6.55
C VAL A 36 0.95 -5.38 -5.70
N ASN A 37 1.09 -5.43 -4.37
CA ASN A 37 0.29 -4.66 -3.43
C ASN A 37 0.37 -3.14 -3.69
N THR A 38 1.58 -2.60 -3.87
CA THR A 38 1.77 -1.17 -4.12
C THR A 38 1.48 -0.75 -5.57
N ALA A 39 1.28 -1.71 -6.48
CA ALA A 39 1.00 -1.44 -7.89
C ALA A 39 -0.35 -0.74 -8.14
N VAL A 40 -1.28 -0.76 -7.19
CA VAL A 40 -2.59 -0.08 -7.31
C VAL A 40 -2.42 1.39 -7.71
N ILE A 41 -1.48 2.10 -7.08
CA ILE A 41 -1.23 3.52 -7.35
C ILE A 41 -0.63 3.74 -8.75
N PRO A 42 0.49 3.09 -9.16
CA PRO A 42 1.04 3.23 -10.51
C PRO A 42 0.09 2.75 -11.62
N VAL A 43 -0.68 1.70 -11.38
CA VAL A 43 -1.70 1.21 -12.32
C VAL A 43 -2.80 2.26 -12.47
N GLY A 44 -3.33 2.80 -11.39
CA GLY A 44 -4.32 3.88 -11.43
C GLY A 44 -3.80 5.13 -12.14
N GLN A 45 -2.56 5.50 -11.92
CA GLN A 45 -1.90 6.60 -12.64
C GLN A 45 -1.79 6.31 -14.14
N GLN A 46 -1.32 5.12 -14.52
CA GLN A 46 -1.16 4.71 -15.92
C GLN A 46 -2.48 4.77 -16.71
N TYR A 47 -3.59 4.41 -16.07
CA TYR A 47 -4.93 4.43 -16.69
C TYR A 47 -5.71 5.71 -16.46
N GLY A 48 -5.05 6.76 -15.93
CA GLY A 48 -5.63 8.10 -15.78
C GLY A 48 -6.72 8.23 -14.72
N LEU A 49 -6.80 7.26 -13.78
CA LEU A 49 -7.89 7.23 -12.78
C LEU A 49 -7.79 8.40 -11.80
N PHE A 50 -6.59 8.84 -11.45
CA PHE A 50 -6.38 10.05 -10.65
C PHE A 50 -6.66 11.33 -11.44
N ALA A 51 -6.29 11.32 -12.73
CA ALA A 51 -6.50 12.47 -13.62
C ALA A 51 -7.98 12.83 -13.82
N LYS A 52 -8.89 11.84 -13.77
CA LYS A 52 -10.35 12.04 -13.79
C LYS A 52 -10.85 12.86 -12.60
N HIS A 53 -10.12 12.86 -11.50
CA HIS A 53 -10.45 13.59 -10.27
C HIS A 53 -9.59 14.85 -10.10
N GLY A 54 -8.96 15.35 -11.16
CA GLY A 54 -8.18 16.58 -11.11
C GLY A 54 -6.79 16.44 -10.46
N VAL A 55 -6.28 15.22 -10.34
CA VAL A 55 -4.96 14.95 -9.74
C VAL A 55 -3.96 14.52 -10.82
N ASP A 56 -2.85 15.27 -10.94
CA ASP A 56 -1.66 14.88 -11.68
C ASP A 56 -0.69 14.12 -10.76
N LEU A 57 -0.79 12.79 -10.80
CA LEU A 57 -0.11 11.92 -9.85
C LEU A 57 1.30 11.54 -10.30
N GLU A 58 2.28 11.69 -9.40
CA GLU A 58 3.67 11.27 -9.58
C GLU A 58 4.06 10.29 -8.46
N PRO A 59 3.97 8.95 -8.68
CA PRO A 59 4.46 7.97 -7.71
C PRO A 59 5.98 7.86 -7.76
N ILE A 60 6.64 7.91 -6.59
CA ILE A 60 8.11 7.90 -6.45
C ILE A 60 8.51 6.78 -5.50
N TYR A 61 9.35 5.84 -5.96
CA TYR A 61 9.89 4.78 -5.11
C TYR A 61 10.97 5.32 -4.16
N MET A 62 10.81 5.08 -2.85
CA MET A 62 11.71 5.58 -1.80
C MET A 62 12.50 4.49 -1.07
N GLY A 63 12.23 3.19 -1.33
CA GLY A 63 12.98 2.09 -0.70
C GLY A 63 12.76 1.97 0.81
N GLY A 64 11.50 1.78 1.21
CA GLY A 64 11.13 1.52 2.60
C GLY A 64 10.26 2.60 3.25
N GLY A 65 9.57 2.21 4.33
CA GLY A 65 8.62 3.09 5.03
C GLY A 65 9.29 4.29 5.69
N MET A 66 10.50 4.14 6.22
CA MET A 66 11.22 5.25 6.87
C MET A 66 11.67 6.32 5.88
N ASN A 67 12.13 5.93 4.69
CA ASN A 67 12.48 6.90 3.64
C ASN A 67 11.22 7.61 3.11
N SER A 68 10.10 6.88 2.98
CA SER A 68 8.81 7.47 2.61
C SER A 68 8.31 8.45 3.67
N LEU A 69 8.50 8.13 4.96
CA LEU A 69 8.19 9.02 6.07
C LEU A 69 9.04 10.29 6.02
N ALA A 70 10.35 10.18 5.81
CA ALA A 70 11.24 11.33 5.69
C ALA A 70 10.83 12.25 4.52
N ALA A 71 10.44 11.68 3.37
CA ALA A 71 9.99 12.44 2.22
C ALA A 71 8.67 13.20 2.47
N VAL A 72 7.70 12.60 3.17
CA VAL A 72 6.45 13.29 3.50
C VAL A 72 6.66 14.35 4.58
N THR A 73 7.54 14.10 5.54
CA THR A 73 7.88 15.06 6.60
C THR A 73 8.59 16.31 6.06
N SER A 74 9.47 16.14 5.06
CA SER A 74 10.14 17.26 4.36
C SER A 74 9.26 17.96 3.32
N ASN A 75 8.00 17.54 3.17
CA ASN A 75 7.07 18.03 2.13
C ASN A 75 7.57 17.81 0.69
N SER A 76 8.54 16.93 0.49
CA SER A 76 9.00 16.53 -0.85
C SER A 76 7.92 15.72 -1.61
N VAL A 77 7.07 15.04 -0.86
CA VAL A 77 5.87 14.35 -1.33
C VAL A 77 4.69 14.69 -0.42
N GLN A 78 3.48 14.60 -0.93
CA GLN A 78 2.25 14.92 -0.20
C GLN A 78 1.75 13.73 0.62
N PHE A 79 1.90 12.52 0.07
CA PHE A 79 1.47 11.29 0.73
C PHE A 79 2.57 10.24 0.67
N LEU A 80 2.51 9.28 1.60
CA LEU A 80 3.26 8.04 1.53
C LEU A 80 2.30 6.87 1.38
N SER A 81 2.74 5.82 0.69
CA SER A 81 2.12 4.49 0.64
C SER A 81 3.15 3.47 1.10
N ALA A 82 3.05 3.07 2.36
CA ALA A 82 4.03 2.18 2.99
C ALA A 82 3.38 1.39 4.15
N GLY A 83 4.13 0.48 4.76
CA GLY A 83 3.66 -0.20 5.97
C GLY A 83 3.30 0.78 7.08
N SER A 84 2.16 0.55 7.73
CA SER A 84 1.59 1.42 8.77
C SER A 84 2.51 1.64 9.97
N THR A 85 3.39 0.68 10.26
CA THR A 85 4.31 0.73 11.42
C THR A 85 5.12 2.02 11.46
N ALA A 86 5.63 2.51 10.30
CA ALA A 86 6.40 3.74 10.23
C ALA A 86 5.56 4.96 10.62
N THR A 87 4.33 5.06 10.11
CA THR A 87 3.38 6.15 10.42
C THR A 87 2.96 6.12 11.88
N ILE A 88 2.59 4.94 12.40
CA ILE A 88 2.17 4.77 13.80
C ILE A 88 3.32 5.13 14.75
N SER A 89 4.54 4.65 14.46
CA SER A 89 5.73 4.97 15.25
C SER A 89 6.04 6.48 15.27
N ALA A 90 5.92 7.15 14.12
CA ALA A 90 6.13 8.59 14.02
C ALA A 90 5.10 9.38 14.82
N ARG A 91 3.83 8.99 14.77
CA ARG A 91 2.77 9.64 15.53
C ARG A 91 2.93 9.44 17.04
N LEU A 92 3.34 8.25 17.49
CA LEU A 92 3.72 8.00 18.90
C LEU A 92 4.86 8.91 19.35
N GLY A 93 5.78 9.25 18.43
CA GLY A 93 6.85 10.24 18.64
C GLY A 93 6.39 11.70 18.65
N GLY A 94 5.08 11.97 18.47
CA GLY A 94 4.50 13.31 18.49
C GLY A 94 4.35 13.98 17.12
N MET A 95 4.62 13.28 16.01
CA MET A 95 4.43 13.83 14.67
C MET A 95 2.94 13.92 14.32
N ASP A 96 2.47 15.08 13.83
CA ASP A 96 1.08 15.22 13.33
C ASP A 96 0.95 14.61 11.94
N ILE A 97 0.85 13.29 11.90
CA ILE A 97 0.66 12.47 10.69
C ILE A 97 -0.51 11.50 10.92
N ALA A 98 -1.32 11.24 9.91
CA ALA A 98 -2.45 10.32 10.00
C ALA A 98 -2.53 9.39 8.78
N MET A 99 -2.93 8.14 9.02
CA MET A 99 -3.33 7.22 7.95
C MET A 99 -4.70 7.63 7.41
N LEU A 100 -4.82 7.73 6.10
CA LEU A 100 -6.06 8.05 5.38
C LEU A 100 -6.72 6.79 4.82
N THR A 101 -5.93 5.72 4.63
CA THR A 101 -6.41 4.41 4.21
C THR A 101 -5.56 3.32 4.86
N VAL A 102 -6.15 2.12 5.02
CA VAL A 102 -5.41 0.88 5.27
C VAL A 102 -5.85 -0.14 4.23
N GLN A 103 -4.96 -0.50 3.31
CA GLN A 103 -5.28 -1.34 2.16
C GLN A 103 -5.54 -2.80 2.54
N SER A 104 -4.88 -3.31 3.58
CA SER A 104 -5.08 -4.66 4.10
C SER A 104 -4.98 -4.65 5.61
N ASN A 105 -5.91 -5.32 6.27
CA ASN A 105 -5.90 -5.54 7.72
C ASN A 105 -5.36 -6.94 8.09
N LYS A 106 -4.55 -7.53 7.22
CA LYS A 106 -3.86 -8.81 7.41
C LYS A 106 -2.36 -8.68 7.13
N LEU A 107 -1.57 -9.56 7.71
CA LEU A 107 -0.16 -9.72 7.32
C LEU A 107 -0.09 -10.42 5.96
N ASP A 108 0.32 -9.69 4.93
CA ASP A 108 0.38 -10.14 3.54
C ASP A 108 1.75 -10.78 3.20
N TYR A 109 2.23 -11.65 4.08
CA TYR A 109 3.51 -12.36 3.92
C TYR A 109 3.36 -13.86 4.17
N THR A 110 4.24 -14.62 3.53
CA THR A 110 4.48 -16.03 3.82
C THR A 110 5.89 -16.18 4.42
N VAL A 111 6.02 -16.93 5.49
CA VAL A 111 7.30 -17.26 6.11
C VAL A 111 7.91 -18.41 5.35
N PHE A 112 9.11 -18.19 4.82
CA PHE A 112 9.93 -19.22 4.18
C PHE A 112 11.19 -19.47 4.96
N ALA A 113 11.62 -20.73 4.96
CA ALA A 113 12.84 -21.18 5.58
C ALA A 113 13.67 -22.08 4.65
N HIS A 114 14.92 -22.30 4.98
CA HIS A 114 15.75 -23.30 4.34
C HIS A 114 15.16 -24.71 4.56
N ALA A 115 15.43 -25.63 3.64
CA ALA A 115 14.76 -26.94 3.61
C ALA A 115 14.98 -27.82 4.86
N ASP A 116 16.06 -27.59 5.59
CA ASP A 116 16.40 -28.29 6.87
C ASP A 116 15.55 -27.79 8.06
N ILE A 117 14.95 -26.62 7.99
CA ILE A 117 14.07 -26.08 9.03
C ILE A 117 12.68 -26.67 8.89
N ARG A 118 12.26 -27.50 9.83
CA ARG A 118 10.97 -28.21 9.79
C ARG A 118 9.83 -27.45 10.46
N GLY A 119 10.17 -26.57 11.41
CA GLY A 119 9.21 -25.78 12.17
C GLY A 119 9.82 -24.51 12.77
N PRO A 120 8.99 -23.63 13.35
CA PRO A 120 9.47 -22.35 13.87
C PRO A 120 10.50 -22.52 15.01
N LEU A 121 10.41 -23.56 15.82
CA LEU A 121 11.34 -23.79 16.93
C LEU A 121 12.77 -24.16 16.47
N ASP A 122 12.92 -24.71 15.27
CA ASP A 122 14.22 -24.99 14.65
C ASP A 122 14.99 -23.70 14.30
N LEU A 123 14.33 -22.55 14.35
CA LEU A 123 14.94 -21.24 14.13
C LEU A 123 15.71 -20.73 15.35
N LYS A 124 15.61 -21.38 16.51
CA LYS A 124 16.36 -20.97 17.71
C LYS A 124 17.88 -21.00 17.44
N GLY A 125 18.54 -19.88 17.73
CA GLY A 125 19.97 -19.67 17.46
C GLY A 125 20.31 -19.41 15.99
N LYS A 126 19.34 -19.40 15.08
CA LYS A 126 19.55 -19.19 13.65
C LYS A 126 19.53 -17.72 13.26
N ILE A 127 20.17 -17.43 12.12
CA ILE A 127 20.14 -16.13 11.48
C ILE A 127 18.88 -16.02 10.64
N VAL A 128 18.09 -14.96 10.85
CA VAL A 128 16.87 -14.67 10.09
C VAL A 128 16.89 -13.24 9.56
N THR A 129 16.08 -12.95 8.55
CA THR A 129 15.98 -11.59 7.99
C THR A 129 14.55 -11.20 7.70
N GLY A 130 14.20 -9.99 8.09
CA GLY A 130 13.05 -9.26 7.56
C GLY A 130 13.53 -8.18 6.58
N THR A 131 13.40 -6.93 7.01
CA THR A 131 14.02 -5.76 6.40
C THR A 131 14.70 -4.96 7.51
N ARG A 132 14.74 -3.63 7.40
CA ARG A 132 15.20 -2.79 8.52
C ARG A 132 14.27 -2.96 9.73
N PRO A 133 14.81 -2.85 10.95
CA PRO A 133 14.01 -2.95 12.16
C PRO A 133 12.79 -2.02 12.14
N GLY A 134 11.61 -2.56 12.44
CA GLY A 134 10.34 -1.82 12.46
C GLY A 134 9.64 -1.66 11.11
N ALA A 135 10.21 -2.15 10.02
CA ALA A 135 9.50 -2.22 8.73
C ALA A 135 8.54 -3.43 8.70
N SER A 136 7.60 -3.44 7.74
CA SER A 136 6.52 -4.45 7.67
C SER A 136 7.01 -5.90 7.69
N ALA A 137 8.06 -6.21 6.91
CA ALA A 137 8.59 -7.58 6.85
C ALA A 137 9.33 -7.98 8.14
N ASP A 138 10.02 -7.06 8.79
CA ASP A 138 10.62 -7.28 10.12
C ASP A 138 9.52 -7.54 11.16
N SER A 139 8.48 -6.69 11.15
CA SER A 139 7.33 -6.83 12.05
C SER A 139 6.61 -8.17 11.86
N ALA A 140 6.39 -8.57 10.62
CA ALA A 140 5.71 -9.82 10.27
C ALA A 140 6.48 -11.05 10.79
N LEU A 141 7.80 -11.09 10.56
CA LEU A 141 8.63 -12.20 11.02
C LEU A 141 8.71 -12.24 12.56
N ARG A 142 8.86 -11.11 13.22
CA ARG A 142 8.90 -11.01 14.69
C ARG A 142 7.58 -11.45 15.33
N LEU A 143 6.44 -11.05 14.75
CA LEU A 143 5.12 -11.47 15.23
C LEU A 143 4.94 -13.00 15.06
N TYR A 144 5.35 -13.56 13.92
CA TYR A 144 5.34 -15.00 13.71
C TYR A 144 6.17 -15.75 14.76
N LEU A 145 7.41 -15.31 15.00
CA LEU A 145 8.31 -15.94 15.97
C LEU A 145 7.74 -15.88 17.39
N ARG A 146 7.23 -14.72 17.83
CA ARG A 146 6.58 -14.60 19.16
C ARG A 146 5.40 -15.53 19.31
N ARG A 147 4.56 -15.65 18.27
CA ARG A 147 3.41 -16.54 18.30
C ARG A 147 3.82 -18.01 18.36
N ALA A 148 4.98 -18.35 17.85
CA ALA A 148 5.58 -19.67 17.93
C ALA A 148 6.32 -19.92 19.26
N GLY A 149 6.30 -18.97 20.20
CA GLY A 149 6.96 -19.10 21.51
C GLY A 149 8.44 -18.72 21.51
N LEU A 150 8.93 -18.05 20.47
CA LEU A 150 10.32 -17.55 20.40
C LEU A 150 10.36 -16.05 20.68
N GLU A 151 11.35 -15.61 21.47
CA GLU A 151 11.64 -14.19 21.67
C GLU A 151 12.60 -13.68 20.60
N PRO A 152 12.13 -12.83 19.64
CA PRO A 152 12.90 -12.46 18.46
C PRO A 152 14.28 -11.85 18.71
N ASP A 153 14.43 -11.10 19.81
CA ASP A 153 15.69 -10.42 20.15
C ASP A 153 16.63 -11.27 21.03
N LYS A 154 16.22 -12.49 21.41
CA LYS A 154 16.99 -13.42 22.27
C LYS A 154 17.22 -14.77 21.60
N ASP A 155 16.17 -15.32 20.97
CA ASP A 155 16.21 -16.70 20.48
C ASP A 155 16.70 -16.81 19.03
N VAL A 156 16.72 -15.69 18.26
CA VAL A 156 17.20 -15.66 16.87
C VAL A 156 18.10 -14.45 16.63
N ILE A 157 18.91 -14.51 15.57
CA ILE A 157 19.81 -13.42 15.18
C ILE A 157 19.20 -12.71 13.97
N PHE A 158 18.70 -11.48 14.13
CA PHE A 158 18.22 -10.68 13.02
C PHE A 158 19.35 -9.93 12.33
N ILE A 159 19.46 -10.10 11.01
CA ILE A 159 20.36 -9.30 10.17
C ILE A 159 19.57 -8.60 9.07
N ALA A 160 20.04 -7.46 8.60
CA ALA A 160 19.48 -6.77 7.45
C ALA A 160 20.28 -7.15 6.18
N VAL A 161 19.59 -7.77 5.21
CA VAL A 161 20.17 -8.15 3.91
C VAL A 161 19.68 -7.26 2.77
N GLY A 162 19.15 -6.08 3.11
CA GLY A 162 18.55 -5.13 2.19
C GLY A 162 17.03 -5.12 2.24
N ASP A 163 16.44 -4.11 1.60
CA ASP A 163 14.97 -3.87 1.68
C ASP A 163 14.18 -4.63 0.60
N SER A 164 14.85 -5.16 -0.43
CA SER A 164 14.17 -5.85 -1.53
C SER A 164 13.80 -7.30 -1.19
N GLN A 165 12.65 -7.75 -1.64
CA GLN A 165 12.25 -9.17 -1.52
C GLN A 165 13.21 -10.08 -2.28
N GLN A 166 13.73 -9.65 -3.43
CA GLN A 166 14.74 -10.40 -4.20
C GLN A 166 16.02 -10.63 -3.38
N GLY A 167 16.50 -9.60 -2.68
CA GLY A 167 17.67 -9.72 -1.81
C GLY A 167 17.46 -10.74 -0.69
N ARG A 168 16.30 -10.72 -0.03
CA ARG A 168 15.93 -11.69 1.01
C ARG A 168 15.81 -13.12 0.47
N LEU A 169 15.16 -13.29 -0.69
CA LEU A 169 15.08 -14.60 -1.35
C LEU A 169 16.45 -15.15 -1.68
N ASN A 170 17.34 -14.32 -2.24
CA ASN A 170 18.70 -14.72 -2.58
C ASN A 170 19.51 -15.12 -1.32
N ALA A 171 19.37 -14.35 -0.23
CA ALA A 171 20.05 -14.67 1.04
C ALA A 171 19.55 -15.98 1.63
N LEU A 172 18.24 -16.25 1.59
CA LEU A 172 17.67 -17.51 2.04
C LEU A 172 18.13 -18.69 1.16
N HIS A 173 18.07 -18.54 -0.16
CA HIS A 173 18.47 -19.60 -1.10
C HIS A 173 19.94 -19.97 -0.99
N ARG A 174 20.83 -19.01 -0.70
CA ARG A 174 22.28 -19.26 -0.47
C ARG A 174 22.60 -19.79 0.94
N GLY A 175 21.61 -19.91 1.82
CA GLY A 175 21.82 -20.31 3.21
C GLY A 175 22.46 -19.24 4.10
N SER A 176 22.57 -17.99 3.63
CA SER A 176 23.09 -16.87 4.46
C SER A 176 22.14 -16.52 5.60
N VAL A 177 20.86 -16.84 5.45
CA VAL A 177 19.84 -16.76 6.49
C VAL A 177 18.99 -18.03 6.46
N SER A 178 18.46 -18.42 7.63
CA SER A 178 17.66 -19.64 7.77
C SER A 178 16.16 -19.41 7.53
N ALA A 179 15.67 -18.19 7.69
CA ALA A 179 14.27 -17.84 7.38
C ALA A 179 14.11 -16.37 7.01
N THR A 180 13.05 -16.12 6.24
CA THR A 180 12.58 -14.76 5.90
C THR A 180 11.09 -14.76 5.63
N VAL A 181 10.51 -13.57 5.40
CA VAL A 181 9.15 -13.39 4.90
C VAL A 181 9.17 -12.86 3.47
N LEU A 182 8.33 -13.45 2.64
CA LEU A 182 8.17 -13.10 1.24
C LEU A 182 6.68 -12.97 0.89
N ALA A 183 6.38 -12.16 -0.10
CA ALA A 183 5.08 -12.06 -0.71
C ALA A 183 5.19 -12.34 -2.22
N PRO A 184 4.10 -12.65 -2.94
CA PRO A 184 4.17 -12.84 -4.38
C PRO A 184 4.73 -11.62 -5.12
N PRO A 185 5.47 -11.85 -6.21
CA PRO A 185 5.74 -13.16 -6.85
C PRO A 185 6.91 -13.94 -6.22
N TYR A 186 7.59 -13.38 -5.22
CA TYR A 186 8.80 -13.99 -4.62
C TYR A 186 8.50 -15.21 -3.76
N SER A 187 7.30 -15.30 -3.18
CA SER A 187 6.84 -16.51 -2.47
C SER A 187 6.71 -17.71 -3.42
N GLY A 188 6.18 -17.52 -4.63
CA GLY A 188 6.14 -18.55 -5.67
C GLY A 188 7.53 -18.95 -6.15
N MET A 189 8.44 -17.96 -6.30
CA MET A 189 9.85 -18.24 -6.62
C MET A 189 10.52 -19.08 -5.53
N ALA A 190 10.27 -18.80 -4.24
CA ALA A 190 10.81 -19.55 -3.13
C ALA A 190 10.36 -21.01 -3.15
N LYS A 191 9.08 -21.27 -3.46
CA LYS A 191 8.56 -22.65 -3.66
C LYS A 191 9.28 -23.36 -4.79
N GLY A 192 9.46 -22.69 -5.93
CA GLY A 192 10.17 -23.25 -7.09
C GLY A 192 11.66 -23.55 -6.82
N LEU A 193 12.28 -22.91 -5.84
CA LEU A 193 13.64 -23.18 -5.38
C LEU A 193 13.73 -24.26 -4.29
N GLY A 194 12.61 -24.92 -3.94
CA GLY A 194 12.56 -25.96 -2.91
C GLY A 194 12.67 -25.44 -1.46
N LEU A 195 12.49 -24.13 -1.26
CA LEU A 195 12.47 -23.55 0.08
C LEU A 195 11.16 -23.93 0.79
N ARG A 196 11.24 -24.12 2.09
CA ARG A 196 10.10 -24.58 2.89
C ARG A 196 9.19 -23.42 3.28
N GLU A 197 7.91 -23.53 2.96
CA GLU A 197 6.87 -22.69 3.53
C GLU A 197 6.59 -23.13 4.97
N LEU A 198 6.81 -22.23 5.94
CA LEU A 198 6.49 -22.48 7.35
C LEU A 198 5.09 -21.99 7.71
N ALA A 199 4.66 -20.85 7.17
CA ALA A 199 3.34 -20.31 7.44
C ALA A 199 2.93 -19.25 6.39
N ASP A 200 1.68 -19.30 5.93
CA ASP A 200 1.00 -18.19 5.24
C ASP A 200 0.33 -17.32 6.31
N LEU A 201 0.90 -16.14 6.57
CA LEU A 201 0.42 -15.25 7.64
C LEU A 201 -0.96 -14.66 7.38
N ARG A 202 -1.44 -14.64 6.11
CA ARG A 202 -2.81 -14.22 5.77
C ARG A 202 -3.86 -15.15 6.39
N LYS A 203 -3.52 -16.45 6.50
CA LYS A 203 -4.41 -17.49 7.02
C LYS A 203 -4.45 -17.54 8.54
N THR A 204 -3.63 -16.70 9.18
CA THR A 204 -3.65 -16.57 10.63
C THR A 204 -4.78 -15.64 11.07
N ASP A 205 -5.17 -15.74 12.33
CA ASP A 205 -6.14 -14.84 12.99
C ASP A 205 -5.52 -13.49 13.39
N ILE A 206 -4.25 -13.24 12.99
CA ILE A 206 -3.58 -11.99 13.31
C ILE A 206 -4.17 -10.87 12.45
N GLU A 207 -4.91 -9.96 13.09
CA GLU A 207 -5.25 -8.67 12.53
C GLU A 207 -3.99 -7.79 12.55
N TYR A 208 -3.74 -7.06 11.47
CA TYR A 208 -2.58 -6.20 11.36
C TYR A 208 -2.84 -5.09 10.34
N ALA A 209 -2.70 -3.83 10.75
CA ALA A 209 -2.76 -2.74 9.80
C ALA A 209 -1.55 -2.81 8.87
N GLY A 210 -1.75 -3.25 7.63
CA GLY A 210 -0.71 -3.49 6.64
C GLY A 210 -0.24 -2.20 5.95
N THR A 211 -0.32 -2.17 4.61
CA THR A 211 0.01 -0.99 3.82
C THR A 211 -1.05 0.09 4.00
N ALA A 212 -0.61 1.30 4.29
CA ALA A 212 -1.45 2.47 4.50
C ALA A 212 -1.01 3.64 3.60
N ILE A 213 -1.96 4.48 3.20
CA ILE A 213 -1.67 5.82 2.70
C ILE A 213 -1.78 6.77 3.87
N ALA A 214 -0.75 7.61 4.07
CA ALA A 214 -0.71 8.61 5.13
C ALA A 214 -0.19 9.95 4.62
N GLY A 215 -0.55 11.02 5.33
CA GLY A 215 -0.10 12.38 5.07
C GLY A 215 0.06 13.18 6.35
N MET A 216 0.76 14.32 6.27
CA MET A 216 0.93 15.23 7.39
C MET A 216 -0.39 15.93 7.72
N GLY A 217 -0.74 16.02 9.01
CA GLY A 217 -1.98 16.64 9.47
C GLY A 217 -2.17 18.08 8.98
N PRO A 218 -1.17 18.96 9.02
CA PRO A 218 -1.28 20.30 8.44
C PRO A 218 -1.63 20.31 6.95
N TYR A 219 -1.02 19.41 6.16
CA TYR A 219 -1.33 19.31 4.73
C TYR A 219 -2.76 18.82 4.49
N ILE A 220 -3.20 17.78 5.20
CA ILE A 220 -4.56 17.23 5.10
C ILE A 220 -5.59 18.32 5.41
N LYS A 221 -5.38 19.11 6.46
CA LYS A 221 -6.28 20.19 6.89
C LYS A 221 -6.33 21.36 5.91
N SER A 222 -5.21 21.70 5.28
CA SER A 222 -5.13 22.85 4.36
C SER A 222 -5.56 22.51 2.93
N HIS A 223 -5.60 21.24 2.52
CA HIS A 223 -5.95 20.79 1.18
C HIS A 223 -7.06 19.72 1.16
N PRO A 224 -8.20 19.90 1.86
CA PRO A 224 -9.19 18.83 2.05
C PRO A 224 -9.79 18.35 0.72
N GLN A 225 -10.00 19.23 -0.25
CA GLN A 225 -10.55 18.86 -1.56
C GLN A 225 -9.56 18.03 -2.37
N LEU A 226 -8.27 18.37 -2.34
CA LEU A 226 -7.23 17.61 -3.03
C LEU A 226 -7.05 16.22 -2.41
N VAL A 227 -7.10 16.12 -1.08
CA VAL A 227 -7.10 14.83 -0.35
C VAL A 227 -8.29 13.96 -0.79
N GLU A 228 -9.50 14.52 -0.84
CA GLU A 228 -10.70 13.80 -1.29
C GLU A 228 -10.56 13.33 -2.75
N ASN A 229 -10.09 14.20 -3.64
CA ASN A 229 -9.87 13.89 -5.04
C ASN A 229 -8.83 12.78 -5.24
N PHE A 230 -7.72 12.85 -4.50
CA PHE A 230 -6.70 11.81 -4.50
C PHE A 230 -7.26 10.47 -4.00
N LEU A 231 -8.03 10.47 -2.92
CA LEU A 231 -8.66 9.26 -2.38
C LEU A 231 -9.71 8.67 -3.32
N LYS A 232 -10.48 9.49 -4.03
CA LYS A 232 -11.39 9.02 -5.10
C LYS A 232 -10.62 8.30 -6.21
N GLY A 233 -9.51 8.88 -6.67
CA GLY A 233 -8.62 8.23 -7.65
C GLY A 233 -8.05 6.91 -7.15
N TYR A 234 -7.68 6.84 -5.87
CA TYR A 234 -7.19 5.62 -5.24
C TYR A 234 -8.27 4.54 -5.12
N ILE A 235 -9.48 4.90 -4.67
CA ILE A 235 -10.61 3.98 -4.56
C ILE A 235 -11.03 3.46 -5.96
N GLU A 236 -11.07 4.34 -6.97
CA GLU A 236 -11.34 3.93 -8.36
C GLU A 236 -10.21 3.00 -8.87
N SER A 237 -8.96 3.21 -8.43
CA SER A 237 -7.85 2.30 -8.77
C SER A 237 -7.99 0.93 -8.10
N LEU A 238 -8.46 0.85 -6.87
CA LEU A 238 -8.79 -0.42 -6.19
C LEU A 238 -9.94 -1.14 -6.92
N HIS A 239 -10.99 -0.41 -7.31
CA HIS A 239 -12.09 -0.97 -8.10
C HIS A 239 -11.60 -1.48 -9.46
N PHE A 240 -10.81 -0.69 -10.18
CA PHE A 240 -10.19 -1.09 -11.46
C PHE A 240 -9.31 -2.33 -11.31
N PHE A 241 -8.50 -2.39 -10.26
CA PHE A 241 -7.64 -3.53 -9.96
C PHE A 241 -8.44 -4.84 -9.85
N ARG A 242 -9.63 -4.80 -9.25
CA ARG A 242 -10.52 -5.97 -9.09
C ARG A 242 -11.32 -6.31 -10.36
N THR A 243 -11.70 -5.30 -11.17
CA THR A 243 -12.67 -5.48 -12.26
C THR A 243 -12.04 -5.53 -13.64
N GLN A 244 -10.81 -5.01 -13.81
CA GLN A 244 -10.12 -4.93 -15.09
C GLN A 244 -8.84 -5.78 -15.10
N ARG A 245 -9.01 -7.10 -14.90
CA ARG A 245 -7.94 -8.07 -14.70
C ARG A 245 -6.79 -7.91 -15.71
N GLU A 246 -7.07 -7.98 -17.01
CA GLU A 246 -6.03 -7.96 -18.05
C GLU A 246 -5.23 -6.65 -18.07
N LYS A 247 -5.92 -5.52 -17.94
CA LYS A 247 -5.26 -4.20 -17.86
C LYS A 247 -4.43 -4.08 -16.59
N THR A 248 -4.93 -4.61 -15.50
CA THR A 248 -4.22 -4.63 -14.21
C THR A 248 -2.94 -5.46 -14.30
N LEU A 249 -3.01 -6.67 -14.85
CA LEU A 249 -1.84 -7.51 -15.07
C LEU A 249 -0.78 -6.81 -15.94
N ALA A 250 -1.18 -6.21 -17.04
CA ALA A 250 -0.28 -5.44 -17.90
C ALA A 250 0.38 -4.27 -17.14
N GLY A 251 -0.38 -3.56 -16.32
CA GLY A 251 0.12 -2.47 -15.47
C GLY A 251 1.10 -2.95 -14.39
N ILE A 252 0.81 -4.08 -13.74
CA ILE A 252 1.70 -4.71 -12.75
C ILE A 252 3.01 -5.16 -13.41
N MET A 253 2.95 -5.86 -14.54
CA MET A 253 4.13 -6.30 -15.31
C MET A 253 5.05 -5.12 -15.62
N LYS A 254 4.48 -4.00 -16.09
CA LYS A 254 5.23 -2.77 -16.37
C LYS A 254 5.86 -2.18 -15.13
N PHE A 255 5.10 -2.08 -14.04
CA PHE A 255 5.58 -1.50 -12.77
C PHE A 255 6.68 -2.34 -12.12
N LEU A 256 6.51 -3.68 -12.08
CA LEU A 256 7.50 -4.59 -11.54
C LEU A 256 8.69 -4.83 -12.48
N LYS A 257 8.62 -4.36 -13.74
CA LYS A 257 9.56 -4.69 -14.81
C LYS A 257 9.75 -6.21 -14.97
N MET A 258 8.65 -6.95 -14.90
CA MET A 258 8.62 -8.41 -14.93
C MET A 258 7.87 -8.90 -16.17
N SER A 259 8.54 -9.77 -16.95
CA SER A 259 7.96 -10.36 -18.17
C SER A 259 7.26 -11.71 -17.92
N ASP A 260 7.55 -12.38 -16.81
CA ASP A 260 6.92 -13.65 -16.44
C ASP A 260 5.48 -13.40 -15.96
N ARG A 261 4.54 -13.54 -16.91
CA ARG A 261 3.11 -13.31 -16.68
C ARG A 261 2.54 -14.23 -15.61
N ALA A 262 2.93 -15.50 -15.58
CA ALA A 262 2.39 -16.47 -14.63
C ALA A 262 2.68 -16.07 -13.18
N ARG A 263 3.88 -15.55 -12.92
CA ARG A 263 4.25 -15.04 -11.61
C ARG A 263 3.53 -13.76 -11.22
N VAL A 264 3.25 -12.90 -12.19
CA VAL A 264 2.46 -11.69 -11.94
C VAL A 264 1.00 -12.06 -11.67
N GLU A 265 0.46 -13.06 -12.37
CA GLU A 265 -0.89 -13.60 -12.11
C GLU A 265 -0.99 -14.20 -10.70
N GLU A 266 -0.02 -15.02 -10.28
CA GLU A 266 0.03 -15.53 -8.90
C GLU A 266 -0.03 -14.39 -7.88
N GLY A 267 0.76 -13.33 -8.11
CA GLY A 267 0.73 -12.15 -7.25
C GLY A 267 -0.60 -11.40 -7.29
N TYR A 268 -1.20 -11.26 -8.44
CA TYR A 268 -2.50 -10.62 -8.61
C TYR A 268 -3.59 -11.38 -7.85
N GLU A 269 -3.72 -12.70 -8.06
CA GLU A 269 -4.71 -13.54 -7.38
C GLU A 269 -4.52 -13.53 -5.85
N TYR A 270 -3.25 -13.46 -5.41
CA TYR A 270 -2.94 -13.33 -3.99
C TYR A 270 -3.49 -12.04 -3.36
N TYR A 271 -3.40 -10.92 -4.08
CA TYR A 271 -3.73 -9.61 -3.51
C TYR A 271 -5.14 -9.15 -3.83
N VAL A 272 -5.75 -9.57 -4.94
CA VAL A 272 -7.07 -9.10 -5.35
C VAL A 272 -8.13 -9.38 -4.28
N ASP A 273 -8.05 -10.56 -3.64
CA ASP A 273 -8.96 -10.96 -2.55
C ASP A 273 -8.71 -10.20 -1.24
N LEU A 274 -7.50 -9.67 -1.05
CA LEU A 274 -7.15 -8.87 0.12
C LEU A 274 -7.50 -7.38 -0.03
N MET A 275 -7.78 -6.93 -1.26
CA MET A 275 -8.07 -5.52 -1.52
C MET A 275 -9.53 -5.19 -1.22
N PRO A 276 -9.79 -4.36 -0.21
CA PRO A 276 -11.14 -3.99 0.16
C PRO A 276 -11.77 -3.08 -0.88
N GLN A 277 -13.10 -3.03 -0.91
CA GLN A 277 -13.81 -2.02 -1.68
C GLN A 277 -13.58 -0.62 -1.11
N MET A 278 -13.62 -0.51 0.22
CA MET A 278 -13.24 0.68 0.98
C MET A 278 -12.10 0.36 1.93
N PRO A 279 -10.97 1.06 1.80
CA PRO A 279 -9.74 0.74 2.54
C PRO A 279 -9.73 1.35 3.96
N TYR A 280 -10.73 1.00 4.78
CA TYR A 280 -10.83 1.43 6.16
C TYR A 280 -9.77 0.80 7.06
N ALA A 281 -9.30 1.59 8.02
CA ALA A 281 -8.49 1.06 9.11
C ALA A 281 -9.37 0.22 10.05
N ASN A 282 -8.85 -0.95 10.46
CA ASN A 282 -9.40 -1.74 11.53
C ASN A 282 -8.68 -1.38 12.84
N PRO A 283 -9.40 -0.93 13.90
CA PRO A 283 -8.79 -0.63 15.19
C PRO A 283 -7.97 -1.79 15.79
N GLN A 284 -8.41 -3.03 15.57
CA GLN A 284 -7.69 -4.22 16.04
C GLN A 284 -6.36 -4.41 15.30
N GLY A 285 -6.34 -4.15 13.98
CA GLY A 285 -5.11 -4.18 13.19
C GLY A 285 -4.11 -3.11 13.63
N VAL A 286 -4.58 -1.90 13.96
CA VAL A 286 -3.74 -0.84 14.53
C VAL A 286 -3.26 -1.22 15.93
N ARG A 287 -4.12 -1.82 16.76
CA ARG A 287 -3.75 -2.33 18.10
C ARG A 287 -2.62 -3.34 18.02
N ALA A 288 -2.65 -4.26 17.07
CA ALA A 288 -1.57 -5.23 16.88
C ALA A 288 -0.22 -4.56 16.54
N VAL A 289 -0.23 -3.51 15.70
CA VAL A 289 0.98 -2.72 15.45
C VAL A 289 1.46 -2.00 16.70
N LEU A 290 0.56 -1.42 17.50
CA LEU A 290 0.89 -0.78 18.77
C LEU A 290 1.53 -1.77 19.76
N GLN A 291 0.95 -2.97 19.90
CA GLN A 291 1.52 -4.03 20.74
C GLN A 291 2.92 -4.46 20.25
N PHE A 292 3.12 -4.51 18.94
CA PHE A 292 4.44 -4.77 18.37
C PHE A 292 5.46 -3.68 18.72
N LEU A 293 5.06 -2.41 18.74
CA LEU A 293 5.92 -1.27 19.05
C LEU A 293 6.16 -1.07 20.56
N ALA A 294 5.26 -1.52 21.42
CA ALA A 294 5.27 -1.27 22.86
C ALA A 294 6.59 -1.59 23.58
N PRO A 295 7.33 -2.66 23.26
CA PRO A 295 8.62 -2.95 23.90
C PRO A 295 9.69 -1.86 23.67
N LYS A 296 9.61 -1.12 22.55
CA LYS A 296 10.55 -0.06 22.19
C LYS A 296 9.97 1.35 22.36
N GLN A 297 8.66 1.47 22.39
CA GLN A 297 7.90 2.71 22.54
C GLN A 297 6.79 2.52 23.58
N PRO A 298 7.06 2.68 24.88
CA PRO A 298 6.09 2.37 25.94
C PRO A 298 4.73 3.03 25.80
N LYS A 299 4.66 4.25 25.23
CA LYS A 299 3.40 4.94 24.94
C LYS A 299 2.44 4.11 24.06
N ALA A 300 2.96 3.21 23.24
CA ALA A 300 2.15 2.34 22.38
C ALA A 300 1.25 1.37 23.17
N ALA A 301 1.65 0.99 24.39
CA ALA A 301 0.87 0.06 25.21
C ALA A 301 -0.52 0.60 25.59
N THR A 302 -0.64 1.91 25.80
CA THR A 302 -1.86 2.58 26.25
C THR A 302 -2.52 3.47 25.20
N ALA A 303 -1.88 3.64 24.03
CA ALA A 303 -2.39 4.51 22.97
C ALA A 303 -3.73 4.00 22.42
N ASN A 304 -4.65 4.94 22.14
CA ASN A 304 -5.91 4.61 21.46
C ASN A 304 -5.67 4.42 19.96
N PRO A 305 -6.02 3.25 19.36
CA PRO A 305 -5.84 3.00 17.93
C PRO A 305 -6.45 4.05 17.02
N GLU A 306 -7.56 4.68 17.42
CA GLU A 306 -8.28 5.66 16.59
C GLU A 306 -7.51 6.97 16.40
N GLU A 307 -6.50 7.26 17.21
CA GLU A 307 -5.65 8.44 17.08
C GLU A 307 -4.70 8.38 15.87
N PHE A 308 -4.52 7.21 15.24
CA PHE A 308 -3.52 6.99 14.19
C PHE A 308 -4.06 7.12 12.77
N TYR A 309 -5.38 7.31 12.61
CA TYR A 309 -6.00 7.43 11.29
C TYR A 309 -7.12 8.47 11.26
N ASP A 310 -7.37 9.00 10.07
CA ASP A 310 -8.56 9.83 9.78
C ASP A 310 -9.34 9.19 8.64
N MET A 311 -10.47 8.54 8.99
CA MET A 311 -11.37 7.89 8.03
C MET A 311 -12.53 8.79 7.59
N SER A 312 -12.55 10.06 7.97
CA SER A 312 -13.64 11.00 7.67
C SER A 312 -13.83 11.19 6.16
N PHE A 313 -12.72 11.28 5.42
CA PHE A 313 -12.76 11.39 3.95
C PHE A 313 -13.36 10.15 3.30
N LEU A 314 -12.97 8.95 3.74
CA LEU A 314 -13.53 7.71 3.20
C LEU A 314 -15.04 7.62 3.48
N LYS A 315 -15.48 7.95 4.69
CA LYS A 315 -16.90 7.99 5.07
C LYS A 315 -17.67 8.98 4.21
N LYS A 316 -17.12 10.17 3.96
CA LYS A 316 -17.72 11.19 3.07
C LYS A 316 -17.86 10.69 1.62
N ILE A 317 -16.80 10.07 1.08
CA ILE A 317 -16.79 9.51 -0.28
C ILE A 317 -17.83 8.40 -0.42
N GLU A 318 -17.92 7.50 0.56
CA GLU A 318 -18.86 6.38 0.58
C GLU A 318 -20.31 6.86 0.69
N SER A 319 -20.61 7.75 1.67
CA SER A 319 -21.94 8.33 1.85
C SER A 319 -22.42 9.18 0.66
N GLY A 320 -21.47 9.77 -0.10
CA GLY A 320 -21.74 10.45 -1.35
C GLY A 320 -22.09 9.53 -2.53
N GLY A 321 -22.17 8.21 -2.32
CA GLY A 321 -22.56 7.25 -3.35
C GLY A 321 -21.50 6.96 -4.41
N PHE A 322 -20.26 7.39 -4.18
CA PHE A 322 -19.17 7.25 -5.16
C PHE A 322 -18.95 5.78 -5.58
N ILE A 323 -18.96 4.83 -4.63
CA ILE A 323 -18.79 3.39 -4.93
C ILE A 323 -19.87 2.89 -5.87
N LYS A 324 -21.14 3.20 -5.59
CA LYS A 324 -22.27 2.81 -6.46
C LYS A 324 -22.12 3.35 -7.87
N SER A 325 -21.55 4.56 -8.03
CA SER A 325 -21.29 5.15 -9.34
C SER A 325 -20.20 4.42 -10.14
N LEU A 326 -19.26 3.73 -9.48
CA LEU A 326 -18.24 2.92 -10.13
C LEU A 326 -18.83 1.60 -10.67
N ASP A 327 -19.72 0.96 -9.92
CA ASP A 327 -20.39 -0.30 -10.33
C ASP A 327 -21.36 -0.10 -11.49
N GLY A 328 -21.98 1.07 -11.60
CA GLY A 328 -22.92 1.43 -12.69
C GLY A 328 -22.25 1.84 -14.01
N ARG A 329 -20.91 1.92 -14.08
CA ARG A 329 -20.15 2.29 -15.29
C ARG A 329 -19.65 1.07 -16.10
N ARG A 330 -20.34 -0.08 -15.98
CA ARG A 330 -20.04 -1.30 -16.76
C ARG A 330 -20.48 -1.21 -18.20
#